data_73f30d9930b7101c08ff0b5ecfa3af1c
#
_entry.id   73f30d9930b7101c08ff0b5ecfa3af1c
#
_cell.length_a   1.000
_cell.length_b   1.000
_cell.length_c   1.000
_cell.angle_alpha   90.00
_cell.angle_beta   90.00
_cell.angle_gamma   90.00
#
_symmetry.space_group_name_H-M   'P 1'
#
loop_
_entity.id
_entity.type
_entity.pdbx_description
1 polymer ?
#
loop_
_entity_poly.entity_id
_entity_poly.type
_entity_poly.pdbx_seq_one_letter_code
_entity_poly.pdbx_strand_id
1 'polypeptide(L)'
;MEGSYILSTDVINEKVTRTSPGNYALGYVKDNKFIVQYVGRADKDVASRLKQHVGEKYKRFKFSYATSPKAAFEKECENYHDFGGTEGKVDNKIHPDRPVYANWKCPKCKIFG
;
A
#
# COMPACT_ATOMS: atom_id res chain seq x y z
N MET A 1 2.68 5.59 8.37
CA MET A 1 2.41 4.13 8.39
C MET A 1 3.18 3.49 9.52
N GLU A 2 2.58 2.51 10.16
CA GLU A 2 3.25 1.72 11.18
C GLU A 2 4.16 0.68 10.56
N GLY A 3 5.22 0.34 11.22
CA GLY A 3 6.20 -0.68 10.83
C GLY A 3 7.61 -0.12 10.80
N SER A 4 8.49 -0.81 10.14
CA SER A 4 8.24 -2.01 9.31
C SER A 4 8.19 -3.28 10.15
N TYR A 5 7.42 -4.24 9.69
CA TYR A 5 7.28 -5.55 10.32
C TYR A 5 7.62 -6.64 9.30
N ILE A 6 7.95 -7.83 9.78
CA ILE A 6 8.20 -8.98 8.91
C ILE A 6 6.90 -9.35 8.18
N LEU A 7 6.97 -9.54 6.87
CA LEU A 7 5.82 -9.90 6.05
C LEU A 7 5.52 -11.39 6.19
N SER A 8 4.70 -11.72 7.18
CA SER A 8 4.24 -13.08 7.44
C SER A 8 2.80 -13.05 7.94
N THR A 9 2.09 -14.16 7.77
CA THR A 9 0.69 -14.27 8.22
C THR A 9 0.57 -14.03 9.73
N ASP A 10 1.47 -14.61 10.51
CA ASP A 10 1.44 -14.46 11.98
C ASP A 10 1.63 -13.02 12.41
N VAL A 11 2.59 -12.32 11.81
CA VAL A 11 2.87 -10.92 12.16
C VAL A 11 1.73 -10.03 11.71
N ILE A 12 1.15 -10.28 10.54
CA ILE A 12 -0.03 -9.53 10.07
C ILE A 12 -1.17 -9.68 11.08
N ASN A 13 -1.46 -10.90 11.50
CA ASN A 13 -2.52 -11.16 12.49
C ASN A 13 -2.27 -10.44 13.81
N GLU A 14 -1.02 -10.34 14.22
CA GLU A 14 -0.63 -9.68 15.47
C GLU A 14 -0.75 -8.16 15.39
N LYS A 15 -0.32 -7.56 14.27
CA LYS A 15 -0.18 -6.12 14.15
C LYS A 15 -1.37 -5.43 13.51
N VAL A 16 -2.02 -6.09 12.55
CA VAL A 16 -3.16 -5.51 11.82
C VAL A 16 -4.44 -6.08 12.40
N THR A 17 -4.97 -5.40 13.42
CA THR A 17 -6.02 -5.93 14.29
C THR A 17 -7.43 -5.46 13.94
N ARG A 18 -7.57 -4.57 12.95
CA ARG A 18 -8.87 -4.04 12.52
C ARG A 18 -9.23 -4.52 11.13
N THR A 19 -10.51 -4.80 10.92
CA THR A 19 -11.07 -4.98 9.58
C THR A 19 -11.39 -3.59 9.03
N SER A 20 -10.55 -3.07 8.17
CA SER A 20 -10.62 -1.68 7.74
C SER A 20 -9.96 -1.49 6.39
N PRO A 21 -10.46 -0.55 5.59
CA PRO A 21 -9.67 -0.07 4.45
C PRO A 21 -8.32 0.44 4.95
N GLY A 22 -7.33 0.42 4.08
CA GLY A 22 -6.03 0.92 4.46
C GLY A 22 -5.03 0.90 3.33
N ASN A 23 -3.82 1.30 3.69
CA ASN A 23 -2.69 1.40 2.78
C ASN A 23 -1.52 0.60 3.31
N TYR A 24 -0.65 0.18 2.41
CA TYR A 24 0.54 -0.55 2.82
C TYR A 24 1.69 -0.28 1.85
N ALA A 25 2.89 -0.51 2.34
CA ALA A 25 4.10 -0.50 1.56
C ALA A 25 4.87 -1.78 1.84
N LEU A 26 5.41 -2.39 0.81
CA LEU A 26 6.17 -3.63 0.90
C LEU A 26 7.61 -3.35 0.48
N GLY A 27 8.55 -4.00 1.12
CA GLY A 27 9.95 -3.79 0.79
C GLY A 27 10.89 -4.58 1.68
N TYR A 28 12.03 -4.00 1.96
CA TYR A 28 13.07 -4.61 2.80
C TYR A 28 13.78 -3.53 3.61
N VAL A 29 14.56 -3.96 4.60
CA VAL A 29 15.37 -3.05 5.42
C VAL A 29 16.83 -3.19 5.01
N LYS A 30 17.50 -2.06 4.78
CA LYS A 30 18.92 -1.99 4.50
C LYS A 30 19.50 -0.78 5.23
N ASP A 31 20.58 -0.98 5.97
CA ASP A 31 21.27 0.08 6.72
C ASP A 31 20.28 0.82 7.66
N ASN A 32 19.42 0.07 8.35
CA ASN A 32 18.38 0.56 9.25
C ASN A 32 17.30 1.43 8.57
N LYS A 33 17.20 1.35 7.24
CA LYS A 33 16.17 2.09 6.47
C LYS A 33 15.24 1.11 5.76
N PHE A 34 13.95 1.43 5.78
CA PHE A 34 12.96 0.68 5.02
C PHE A 34 12.98 1.15 3.58
N ILE A 35 13.26 0.24 2.66
CA ILE A 35 13.31 0.52 1.23
C ILE A 35 12.01 0.04 0.60
N VAL A 36 11.21 0.97 0.09
CA VAL A 36 9.89 0.66 -0.49
C VAL A 36 10.06 0.08 -1.89
N GLN A 37 9.44 -1.08 -2.12
CA GLN A 37 9.43 -1.73 -3.43
C GLN A 37 8.04 -1.77 -4.07
N TYR A 38 6.98 -1.68 -3.28
CA TYR A 38 5.61 -1.76 -3.76
C TYR A 38 4.70 -0.98 -2.80
N VAL A 39 3.71 -0.28 -3.35
CA VAL A 39 2.68 0.37 -2.55
C VAL A 39 1.31 -0.13 -2.97
N GLY A 40 0.38 -0.21 -2.02
CA GLY A 40 -0.95 -0.72 -2.32
C GLY A 40 -2.01 -0.19 -1.39
N ARG A 41 -3.24 -0.58 -1.68
CA ARG A 41 -4.38 -0.28 -0.82
C ARG A 41 -5.30 -1.47 -0.72
N ALA A 42 -6.13 -1.46 0.33
CA ALA A 42 -7.26 -2.35 0.47
C ALA A 42 -8.50 -1.50 0.64
N ASP A 43 -9.55 -1.84 -0.08
CA ASP A 43 -10.81 -1.09 -0.01
C ASP A 43 -11.70 -1.57 1.13
N LYS A 44 -11.44 -2.76 1.67
CA LYS A 44 -12.27 -3.37 2.73
C LYS A 44 -11.45 -3.83 3.93
N ASP A 45 -10.36 -4.56 3.69
CA ASP A 45 -9.59 -5.19 4.78
C ASP A 45 -8.11 -5.24 4.41
N VAL A 46 -7.33 -4.35 5.00
CA VAL A 46 -5.90 -4.24 4.71
C VAL A 46 -5.14 -5.49 5.16
N ALA A 47 -5.58 -6.17 6.22
CA ALA A 47 -4.94 -7.41 6.66
C ALA A 47 -5.05 -8.51 5.60
N SER A 48 -6.24 -8.69 5.03
CA SER A 48 -6.44 -9.68 3.96
C SER A 48 -5.56 -9.39 2.74
N ARG A 49 -5.47 -8.13 2.36
CA ARG A 49 -4.65 -7.74 1.21
C ARG A 49 -3.17 -7.99 1.46
N LEU A 50 -2.69 -7.67 2.66
CA LEU A 50 -1.30 -7.95 3.04
C LEU A 50 -0.99 -9.45 2.98
N LYS A 51 -1.92 -10.29 3.44
CA LYS A 51 -1.73 -11.74 3.42
C LYS A 51 -1.59 -12.30 2.01
N GLN A 52 -2.19 -11.65 1.01
CA GLN A 52 -2.03 -12.07 -0.40
C GLN A 52 -0.60 -11.89 -0.91
N HIS A 53 0.18 -11.03 -0.27
CA HIS A 53 1.58 -10.79 -0.66
C HIS A 53 2.58 -11.67 0.10
N VAL A 54 2.14 -12.43 1.11
CA VAL A 54 3.02 -13.36 1.82
C VAL A 54 3.49 -14.45 0.87
N GLY A 55 4.79 -14.71 0.84
CA GLY A 55 5.38 -15.66 -0.10
C GLY A 55 5.92 -15.02 -1.37
N GLU A 56 5.64 -13.76 -1.62
CA GLU A 56 6.28 -13.01 -2.69
C GLU A 56 7.69 -12.55 -2.25
N LYS A 57 8.38 -11.81 -3.10
CA LYS A 57 9.78 -11.43 -2.83
C LYS A 57 9.97 -10.44 -1.69
N TYR A 58 8.90 -9.78 -1.24
CA TYR A 58 8.99 -8.74 -0.22
C TYR A 58 9.22 -9.33 1.16
N LYS A 59 10.07 -8.67 1.94
CA LYS A 59 10.48 -9.18 3.26
C LYS A 59 9.76 -8.50 4.41
N ARG A 60 9.37 -7.23 4.23
CA ARG A 60 8.78 -6.43 5.32
C ARG A 60 7.66 -5.57 4.79
N PHE A 61 6.81 -5.09 5.72
CA PHE A 61 5.68 -4.22 5.36
C PHE A 61 5.51 -3.10 6.36
N LYS A 62 4.91 -2.02 5.86
CA LYS A 62 4.31 -0.96 6.68
C LYS A 62 2.84 -0.84 6.28
N PHE A 63 2.00 -0.35 7.20
CA PHE A 63 0.58 -0.20 6.92
C PHE A 63 -0.02 0.98 7.67
N SER A 64 -1.18 1.43 7.21
CA SER A 64 -2.04 2.38 7.92
C SER A 64 -3.49 2.08 7.62
N TYR A 65 -4.37 2.40 8.57
CA TYR A 65 -5.81 2.31 8.33
C TYR A 65 -6.30 3.57 7.62
N ALA A 66 -7.33 3.41 6.78
CA ALA A 66 -7.97 4.53 6.12
C ALA A 66 -9.41 4.65 6.61
N THR A 67 -9.97 5.85 6.55
CA THR A 67 -11.34 6.11 6.98
C THR A 67 -12.37 5.68 5.95
N SER A 68 -11.96 5.49 4.70
CA SER A 68 -12.83 5.08 3.61
C SER A 68 -12.02 4.52 2.44
N PRO A 69 -12.66 3.80 1.51
CA PRO A 69 -11.97 3.38 0.28
C PRO A 69 -11.43 4.55 -0.53
N LYS A 70 -12.15 5.68 -0.57
CA LYS A 70 -11.67 6.89 -1.26
C LYS A 70 -10.39 7.42 -0.62
N ALA A 71 -10.34 7.51 0.72
CA ALA A 71 -9.13 7.95 1.42
C ALA A 71 -7.97 7.01 1.15
N ALA A 72 -8.22 5.70 1.13
CA ALA A 72 -7.19 4.71 0.80
C ALA A 72 -6.67 4.90 -0.63
N PHE A 73 -7.56 5.15 -1.60
CA PHE A 73 -7.17 5.43 -2.98
C PHE A 73 -6.28 6.66 -3.07
N GLU A 74 -6.69 7.76 -2.43
CA GLU A 74 -5.93 9.00 -2.46
C GLU A 74 -4.55 8.83 -1.84
N LYS A 75 -4.46 8.11 -0.73
CA LYS A 75 -3.18 7.82 -0.08
C LYS A 75 -2.29 6.92 -0.93
N GLU A 76 -2.86 5.92 -1.60
CA GLU A 76 -2.10 5.07 -2.51
C GLU A 76 -1.52 5.90 -3.66
N CYS A 77 -2.29 6.81 -4.23
CA CYS A 77 -1.81 7.71 -5.28
C CYS A 77 -0.64 8.55 -4.78
N GLU A 78 -0.75 9.13 -3.59
CA GLU A 78 0.33 9.90 -2.99
C GLU A 78 1.58 9.04 -2.80
N ASN A 79 1.44 7.86 -2.23
CA ASN A 79 2.55 6.94 -2.00
C ASN A 79 3.21 6.54 -3.32
N TYR A 80 2.39 6.22 -4.33
CA TYR A 80 2.88 5.80 -5.64
C TYR A 80 3.77 6.89 -6.26
N HIS A 81 3.30 8.14 -6.26
CA HIS A 81 4.07 9.24 -6.83
C HIS A 81 5.29 9.59 -5.97
N ASP A 82 5.15 9.56 -4.64
CA ASP A 82 6.25 9.89 -3.73
C ASP A 82 7.40 8.90 -3.84
N PHE A 83 7.13 7.63 -4.19
CA PHE A 83 8.15 6.60 -4.33
C PHE A 83 8.57 6.36 -5.78
N GLY A 84 8.31 7.30 -6.68
CA GLY A 84 8.87 7.31 -8.02
C GLY A 84 7.91 6.96 -9.16
N GLY A 85 6.68 6.53 -8.84
CA GLY A 85 5.67 6.24 -9.87
C GLY A 85 6.13 5.23 -10.90
N THR A 86 5.79 5.48 -12.16
CA THR A 86 6.15 4.59 -13.26
C THR A 86 7.63 4.69 -13.65
N GLU A 87 8.40 5.58 -13.05
CA GLU A 87 9.82 5.76 -13.36
C GLU A 87 10.72 4.70 -12.72
N GLY A 88 10.15 3.65 -12.11
CA GLY A 88 10.89 2.45 -11.80
C GLY A 88 11.44 2.31 -10.40
N LYS A 89 11.08 3.18 -9.46
CA LYS A 89 11.51 3.05 -8.06
C LYS A 89 10.64 2.08 -7.28
N VAL A 90 9.41 1.81 -7.74
CA VAL A 90 8.53 0.81 -7.18
C VAL A 90 8.15 -0.21 -8.24
N ASP A 91 7.74 -1.40 -7.79
CA ASP A 91 7.36 -2.49 -8.70
C ASP A 91 5.98 -2.28 -9.31
N ASN A 92 5.21 -1.31 -8.82
CA ASN A 92 3.92 -0.95 -9.39
C ASN A 92 4.11 -0.46 -10.83
N LYS A 93 3.59 -1.20 -11.78
CA LYS A 93 3.78 -0.88 -13.22
C LYS A 93 2.73 0.05 -13.77
N ILE A 94 1.61 0.21 -13.07
CA ILE A 94 0.52 1.08 -13.49
C ILE A 94 0.11 1.97 -12.33
N HIS A 95 -0.38 3.15 -12.66
CA HIS A 95 -0.94 4.08 -11.68
C HIS A 95 -2.09 3.41 -10.92
N PRO A 96 -2.27 3.69 -9.61
CA PRO A 96 -3.41 3.17 -8.86
C PRO A 96 -4.73 3.46 -9.57
N ASP A 97 -5.61 2.47 -9.60
CA ASP A 97 -6.88 2.56 -10.30
C ASP A 97 -8.03 2.71 -9.31
N ARG A 98 -9.17 3.18 -9.79
CA ARG A 98 -10.39 3.36 -8.99
C ARG A 98 -11.47 2.43 -9.51
N PRO A 99 -12.47 2.08 -8.66
CA PRO A 99 -13.63 1.31 -9.14
C PRO A 99 -14.33 2.04 -10.29
N VAL A 100 -14.91 1.28 -11.22
CA VAL A 100 -15.55 1.87 -12.41
C VAL A 100 -16.72 2.80 -12.06
N TYR A 101 -17.38 2.59 -10.93
CA TYR A 101 -18.49 3.45 -10.49
C TYR A 101 -18.03 4.67 -9.70
N ALA A 102 -16.74 4.79 -9.40
CA ALA A 102 -16.19 5.89 -8.59
C ALA A 102 -15.67 7.00 -9.50
N ASN A 103 -15.75 8.24 -9.00
CA ASN A 103 -15.20 9.41 -9.69
C ASN A 103 -14.07 10.04 -8.89
N TRP A 104 -13.34 9.24 -8.15
CA TRP A 104 -12.23 9.69 -7.33
C TRP A 104 -11.09 10.22 -8.18
N LYS A 105 -10.35 11.20 -7.66
CA LYS A 105 -9.24 11.84 -8.38
C LYS A 105 -7.94 11.61 -7.64
N CYS A 106 -6.87 11.39 -8.40
CA CYS A 106 -5.54 11.32 -7.82
C CYS A 106 -5.12 12.73 -7.36
N PRO A 107 -4.70 12.91 -6.10
CA PRO A 107 -4.31 14.24 -5.61
C PRO A 107 -2.97 14.73 -6.13
N LYS A 108 -2.18 13.86 -6.80
CA LYS A 108 -0.83 14.19 -7.25
C LYS A 108 -0.68 14.35 -8.75
N CYS A 109 -1.67 13.93 -9.55
CA CYS A 109 -1.59 14.06 -11.00
C CYS A 109 -2.98 14.15 -11.60
N LYS A 110 -3.04 14.25 -12.94
CA LYS A 110 -4.30 14.48 -13.65
C LYS A 110 -4.92 13.20 -14.23
N ILE A 111 -4.41 11.99 -13.88
CA ILE A 111 -4.90 10.74 -14.47
C ILE A 111 -6.40 10.56 -14.25
N PHE A 112 -6.92 10.88 -13.10
CA PHE A 112 -8.37 10.84 -12.83
C PHE A 112 -8.94 12.22 -12.53
N GLY A 113 -8.29 13.24 -12.97
CA GLY A 113 -8.70 14.60 -12.69
C GLY A 113 -8.12 15.59 -13.61
#